data_6be1a61ec76dc87254eda4a3d8c82347
#
_entry.id   6be1a61ec76dc87254eda4a3d8c82347
#
_cell.length_a   1.000
_cell.length_b   1.000
_cell.length_c   1.000
_cell.angle_alpha   90.00
_cell.angle_beta   90.00
_cell.angle_gamma   90.00
#
_symmetry.space_group_name_H-M   'P 1'
#
loop_
_entity.id
_entity.type
_entity.pdbx_description
1 polymer ?
#
loop_
_entity_poly.entity_id
_entity_poly.type
_entity_poly.pdbx_seq_one_letter_code
_entity_poly.pdbx_strand_id
1 'polypeptide(L)'
;MAVYQFKTYGNTVNPDKMIVFIHGYKSSMDEISAEAALLAILLKQAVIITPQSNKVRKNSKIRYWYNVSDYDTQHKRRNPETPLDEIIEIYNAAGEQLTLQAAEMNRFIDEMRQQYEIDEKNVYIAGFSQGAMMAIYTVLSRSKKIGGCFALSGIVAGKDCLERELRSKPKIYMLHGKNDVTVQYKTLDFSTEWLRQHGIETEVVRYDNMAHEISNVEIEFMADKINEDSKLKL
;
A
#
# COMPACT_ATOMS: atom_id res chain seq x y z
N MET A 1 -15.92 -9.27 -15.05
CA MET A 1 -14.45 -9.47 -15.21
C MET A 1 -13.77 -8.57 -14.21
N ALA A 2 -12.74 -9.09 -13.52
CA ALA A 2 -11.97 -8.29 -12.56
C ALA A 2 -11.39 -7.03 -13.22
N VAL A 3 -11.39 -5.92 -12.47
CA VAL A 3 -10.90 -4.61 -12.96
C VAL A 3 -9.42 -4.66 -13.33
N TYR A 4 -8.65 -5.52 -12.63
CA TYR A 4 -7.20 -5.71 -12.85
C TYR A 4 -6.88 -7.14 -13.26
N GLN A 5 -5.83 -7.31 -14.08
CA GLN A 5 -5.11 -8.58 -14.16
C GLN A 5 -4.41 -8.79 -12.80
N PHE A 6 -4.26 -10.03 -12.36
CA PHE A 6 -3.62 -10.33 -11.08
C PHE A 6 -2.99 -11.71 -11.08
N LYS A 7 -2.08 -11.95 -10.14
CA LYS A 7 -1.59 -13.28 -9.78
C LYS A 7 -1.99 -13.62 -8.35
N THR A 8 -2.05 -14.91 -8.05
CA THR A 8 -2.34 -15.44 -6.73
C THR A 8 -1.23 -16.35 -6.25
N TYR A 9 -0.97 -16.30 -4.95
CA TYR A 9 0.02 -17.15 -4.25
C TYR A 9 -0.63 -17.70 -2.99
N GLY A 10 -0.16 -18.85 -2.52
CA GLY A 10 -0.65 -19.48 -1.31
C GLY A 10 -1.92 -20.28 -1.49
N ASN A 11 -2.77 -20.29 -0.48
CA ASN A 11 -3.99 -21.09 -0.47
C ASN A 11 -5.10 -20.41 -1.30
N THR A 12 -5.51 -21.03 -2.41
CA THR A 12 -6.62 -20.56 -3.24
C THR A 12 -7.91 -21.36 -3.03
N VAL A 13 -7.88 -22.38 -2.13
CA VAL A 13 -9.03 -23.20 -1.80
C VAL A 13 -9.39 -22.98 -0.32
N ASN A 14 -10.46 -22.27 -0.08
CA ASN A 14 -10.93 -21.91 1.27
C ASN A 14 -9.85 -21.19 2.13
N PRO A 15 -9.25 -20.08 1.67
CA PRO A 15 -8.32 -19.32 2.49
C PRO A 15 -9.06 -18.68 3.68
N ASP A 16 -8.35 -18.52 4.81
CA ASP A 16 -8.90 -17.82 5.98
C ASP A 16 -8.61 -16.31 5.96
N LYS A 17 -7.68 -15.88 5.11
CA LYS A 17 -7.26 -14.48 4.95
C LYS A 17 -6.96 -14.15 3.49
N MET A 18 -7.10 -12.88 3.16
CA MET A 18 -6.72 -12.33 1.86
C MET A 18 -5.79 -11.14 2.04
N ILE A 19 -4.66 -11.17 1.37
CA ILE A 19 -3.73 -10.05 1.33
C ILE A 19 -3.64 -9.54 -0.12
N VAL A 20 -3.98 -8.28 -0.36
CA VAL A 20 -3.75 -7.61 -1.65
C VAL A 20 -2.45 -6.84 -1.56
N PHE A 21 -1.43 -7.25 -2.33
CA PHE A 21 -0.10 -6.66 -2.32
C PHE A 21 0.15 -5.85 -3.59
N ILE A 22 0.28 -4.53 -3.45
CA ILE A 22 0.26 -3.54 -4.53
C ILE A 22 1.70 -3.13 -4.88
N HIS A 23 2.10 -3.33 -6.15
CA HIS A 23 3.45 -3.00 -6.64
C HIS A 23 3.72 -1.48 -6.73
N GLY A 24 4.99 -1.09 -6.78
CA GLY A 24 5.42 0.30 -6.91
C GLY A 24 5.33 0.88 -8.33
N TYR A 25 5.73 2.15 -8.47
CA TYR A 25 5.90 2.82 -9.75
C TYR A 25 7.02 2.17 -10.57
N LYS A 26 6.83 2.00 -11.87
CA LYS A 26 7.70 1.28 -12.82
C LYS A 26 7.82 -0.22 -12.55
N SER A 27 7.08 -0.76 -11.61
CA SER A 27 7.07 -2.17 -11.23
C SER A 27 5.84 -2.90 -11.80
N SER A 28 5.69 -4.17 -11.50
CA SER A 28 4.63 -5.05 -11.97
C SER A 28 4.28 -6.11 -10.93
N MET A 29 3.19 -6.83 -11.14
CA MET A 29 2.82 -7.99 -10.34
C MET A 29 3.88 -9.10 -10.38
N ASP A 30 4.73 -9.13 -11.42
CA ASP A 30 5.80 -10.10 -11.56
C ASP A 30 7.02 -9.75 -10.72
N GLU A 31 7.32 -8.45 -10.61
CA GLU A 31 8.50 -7.97 -9.87
C GLU A 31 8.36 -8.08 -8.35
N ILE A 32 7.13 -8.16 -7.83
CA ILE A 32 6.87 -8.42 -6.39
C ILE A 32 6.48 -9.89 -6.12
N SER A 33 6.76 -10.79 -7.07
CA SER A 33 6.35 -12.20 -6.97
C SER A 33 7.12 -12.97 -5.90
N ALA A 34 8.38 -12.65 -5.66
CA ALA A 34 9.21 -13.29 -4.64
C ALA A 34 8.70 -12.97 -3.23
N GLU A 35 8.39 -11.71 -2.97
CA GLU A 35 7.83 -11.22 -1.71
C GLU A 35 6.43 -11.79 -1.45
N ALA A 36 5.59 -11.84 -2.49
CA ALA A 36 4.26 -12.44 -2.40
C ALA A 36 4.34 -13.95 -2.11
N ALA A 37 5.28 -14.66 -2.75
CA ALA A 37 5.50 -16.09 -2.51
C ALA A 37 6.05 -16.36 -1.09
N LEU A 38 6.98 -15.53 -0.61
CA LEU A 38 7.49 -15.61 0.77
C LEU A 38 6.36 -15.39 1.78
N LEU A 39 5.55 -14.36 1.58
CA LEU A 39 4.40 -14.08 2.44
C LEU A 39 3.40 -15.25 2.46
N ALA A 40 3.18 -15.90 1.30
CA ALA A 40 2.32 -17.08 1.19
C ALA A 40 2.88 -18.31 1.93
N ILE A 41 4.20 -18.46 1.97
CA ILE A 41 4.86 -19.52 2.76
C ILE A 41 4.66 -19.29 4.27
N LEU A 42 4.77 -18.04 4.71
CA LEU A 42 4.62 -17.65 6.12
C LEU A 42 3.15 -17.67 6.58
N LEU A 43 2.21 -17.40 5.69
CA LEU A 43 0.76 -17.37 5.92
C LEU A 43 0.06 -18.53 5.20
N LYS A 44 0.27 -19.75 5.64
CA LYS A 44 -0.12 -21.00 4.94
C LYS A 44 -1.60 -21.10 4.55
N GLN A 45 -2.51 -20.44 5.27
CA GLN A 45 -3.94 -20.45 5.01
C GLN A 45 -4.43 -19.19 4.27
N ALA A 46 -3.53 -18.27 3.91
CA ALA A 46 -3.90 -17.05 3.22
C ALA A 46 -3.79 -17.17 1.70
N VAL A 47 -4.60 -16.40 0.99
CA VAL A 47 -4.39 -16.06 -0.42
C VAL A 47 -3.74 -14.69 -0.52
N ILE A 48 -2.63 -14.61 -1.25
CA ILE A 48 -1.95 -13.37 -1.57
C ILE A 48 -2.27 -13.01 -3.02
N ILE A 49 -2.76 -11.82 -3.27
CA ILE A 49 -3.18 -11.35 -4.60
C ILE A 49 -2.34 -10.13 -4.98
N THR A 50 -1.66 -10.21 -6.13
CA THR A 50 -0.86 -9.11 -6.67
C THR A 50 -1.56 -8.55 -7.92
N PRO A 51 -2.31 -7.43 -7.79
CA PRO A 51 -2.94 -6.79 -8.94
C PRO A 51 -1.90 -6.07 -9.81
N GLN A 52 -2.16 -6.08 -11.12
CA GLN A 52 -1.37 -5.37 -12.12
C GLN A 52 -2.03 -4.04 -12.44
N SER A 53 -1.32 -2.93 -12.27
CA SER A 53 -1.84 -1.64 -12.74
C SER A 53 -2.17 -1.68 -14.23
N ASN A 54 -3.34 -1.22 -14.60
CA ASN A 54 -3.79 -1.09 -15.98
C ASN A 54 -3.30 0.20 -16.65
N LYS A 55 -2.66 1.10 -15.90
CA LYS A 55 -2.12 2.37 -16.43
C LYS A 55 -0.68 2.18 -16.90
N VAL A 56 -0.44 2.54 -18.15
CA VAL A 56 0.88 2.44 -18.80
C VAL A 56 1.24 3.81 -19.38
N ARG A 57 2.47 4.24 -19.14
CA ARG A 57 2.97 5.50 -19.72
C ARG A 57 3.05 5.37 -21.24
N LYS A 58 2.56 6.39 -21.94
CA LYS A 58 2.55 6.44 -23.42
C LYS A 58 3.95 6.10 -23.97
N ASN A 59 3.99 5.22 -24.97
CA ASN A 59 5.20 4.75 -25.65
C ASN A 59 6.24 4.08 -24.73
N SER A 60 5.81 3.45 -23.63
CA SER A 60 6.70 2.74 -22.72
C SER A 60 6.01 1.51 -22.10
N LYS A 61 6.78 0.71 -21.36
CA LYS A 61 6.25 -0.39 -20.54
C LYS A 61 6.08 0.01 -19.06
N ILE A 62 6.30 1.29 -18.73
CA ILE A 62 6.25 1.79 -17.35
C ILE A 62 4.81 1.82 -16.87
N ARG A 63 4.53 1.06 -15.79
CA ARG A 63 3.25 1.04 -15.12
C ARG A 63 3.24 1.95 -13.91
N TYR A 64 2.07 2.49 -13.58
CA TYR A 64 1.86 3.40 -12.46
C TYR A 64 0.41 3.33 -11.99
N TRP A 65 0.15 3.65 -10.75
CA TRP A 65 -1.21 3.76 -10.21
C TRP A 65 -1.78 5.16 -10.43
N TYR A 66 -0.96 6.17 -10.25
CA TYR A 66 -1.26 7.57 -10.53
C TYR A 66 0.00 8.30 -11.02
N ASN A 67 -0.16 9.36 -11.78
CA ASN A 67 0.98 9.99 -12.47
C ASN A 67 1.54 11.17 -11.66
N VAL A 68 2.35 10.88 -10.64
CA VAL A 68 3.03 11.92 -9.85
C VAL A 68 4.00 12.77 -10.69
N SER A 69 4.49 12.27 -11.82
CA SER A 69 5.43 13.01 -12.66
C SER A 69 4.82 14.24 -13.31
N ASP A 70 3.49 14.31 -13.44
CA ASP A 70 2.80 15.52 -13.94
C ASP A 70 2.89 16.68 -12.94
N TYR A 71 3.10 16.38 -11.66
CA TYR A 71 3.21 17.36 -10.57
C TYR A 71 4.64 17.60 -10.10
N ASP A 72 5.60 16.83 -10.61
CA ASP A 72 7.02 16.87 -10.21
C ASP A 72 7.95 16.78 -11.44
N THR A 73 7.81 17.72 -12.36
CA THR A 73 8.58 17.77 -13.60
C THR A 73 10.08 17.96 -13.38
N GLN A 74 10.48 18.53 -12.25
CA GLN A 74 11.86 18.81 -11.86
C GLN A 74 12.44 17.73 -10.90
N HIS A 75 11.69 16.65 -10.63
CA HIS A 75 12.09 15.58 -9.70
C HIS A 75 12.43 16.07 -8.28
N LYS A 76 11.83 17.16 -7.82
CA LYS A 76 12.07 17.82 -6.54
C LYS A 76 11.84 16.87 -5.35
N ARG A 77 10.80 16.02 -5.41
CA ARG A 77 10.52 15.04 -4.33
C ARG A 77 11.68 14.08 -4.01
N ARG A 78 12.67 13.95 -4.92
CA ARG A 78 13.86 13.10 -4.75
C ARG A 78 15.13 13.89 -4.43
N ASN A 79 15.07 15.22 -4.50
CA ASN A 79 16.19 16.06 -4.12
C ASN A 79 16.20 16.23 -2.60
N PRO A 80 17.29 15.82 -1.89
CA PRO A 80 17.38 15.93 -0.43
C PRO A 80 17.19 17.34 0.10
N GLU A 81 17.59 18.33 -0.71
CA GLU A 81 17.50 19.76 -0.35
C GLU A 81 16.07 20.33 -0.48
N THR A 82 15.15 19.60 -1.09
CA THR A 82 13.76 20.08 -1.22
C THR A 82 13.10 20.13 0.17
N PRO A 83 12.50 21.24 0.56
CA PRO A 83 11.76 21.35 1.82
C PRO A 83 10.65 20.29 1.92
N LEU A 84 10.37 19.83 3.15
CA LEU A 84 9.40 18.77 3.39
C LEU A 84 7.99 19.16 2.95
N ASP A 85 7.59 20.40 3.21
CA ASP A 85 6.30 20.95 2.79
C ASP A 85 6.11 20.94 1.26
N GLU A 86 7.14 21.27 0.50
CA GLU A 86 7.10 21.19 -0.96
C GLU A 86 6.96 19.73 -1.43
N ILE A 87 7.65 18.79 -0.80
CA ILE A 87 7.51 17.36 -1.12
C ILE A 87 6.08 16.88 -0.83
N ILE A 88 5.51 17.29 0.30
CA ILE A 88 4.14 16.95 0.69
C ILE A 88 3.15 17.48 -0.36
N GLU A 89 3.29 18.73 -0.81
CA GLU A 89 2.39 19.31 -1.80
C GLU A 89 2.51 18.64 -3.18
N ILE A 90 3.70 18.18 -3.58
CA ILE A 90 3.86 17.39 -4.81
C ILE A 90 3.04 16.09 -4.72
N TYR A 91 3.09 15.39 -3.59
CA TYR A 91 2.28 14.17 -3.41
C TYR A 91 0.78 14.48 -3.20
N ASN A 92 0.46 15.61 -2.60
CA ASN A 92 -0.90 16.08 -2.39
C ASN A 92 -1.63 16.36 -3.71
N ALA A 93 -0.94 16.92 -4.70
CA ALA A 93 -1.50 17.24 -6.02
C ALA A 93 -2.08 16.03 -6.77
N ALA A 94 -1.69 14.80 -6.40
CA ALA A 94 -2.21 13.58 -7.02
C ALA A 94 -3.57 13.11 -6.44
N GLY A 95 -4.17 13.85 -5.52
CA GLY A 95 -5.34 13.44 -4.74
C GLY A 95 -6.53 12.97 -5.57
N GLU A 96 -6.90 13.70 -6.63
CA GLU A 96 -8.03 13.32 -7.49
C GLU A 96 -7.76 12.00 -8.23
N GLN A 97 -6.53 11.79 -8.73
CA GLN A 97 -6.17 10.54 -9.37
C GLN A 97 -6.20 9.36 -8.37
N LEU A 98 -5.72 9.59 -7.16
CA LEU A 98 -5.77 8.61 -6.07
C LEU A 98 -7.20 8.25 -5.69
N THR A 99 -8.11 9.22 -5.62
CA THR A 99 -9.54 8.98 -5.35
C THR A 99 -10.14 8.02 -6.37
N LEU A 100 -9.91 8.27 -7.65
CA LEU A 100 -10.43 7.42 -8.73
C LEU A 100 -9.82 6.02 -8.69
N GLN A 101 -8.51 5.91 -8.49
CA GLN A 101 -7.82 4.62 -8.45
C GLN A 101 -8.18 3.82 -7.20
N ALA A 102 -8.34 4.47 -6.05
CA ALA A 102 -8.77 3.81 -4.81
C ALA A 102 -10.20 3.27 -4.93
N ALA A 103 -11.09 3.97 -5.64
CA ALA A 103 -12.43 3.46 -5.92
C ALA A 103 -12.39 2.20 -6.80
N GLU A 104 -11.52 2.15 -7.81
CA GLU A 104 -11.31 0.95 -8.64
C GLU A 104 -10.69 -0.19 -7.82
N MET A 105 -9.69 0.10 -6.99
CA MET A 105 -9.06 -0.89 -6.12
C MET A 105 -10.06 -1.46 -5.09
N ASN A 106 -10.90 -0.62 -4.51
CA ASN A 106 -11.93 -1.07 -3.58
C ASN A 106 -12.95 -2.03 -4.25
N ARG A 107 -13.35 -1.77 -5.50
CA ARG A 107 -14.18 -2.71 -6.28
C ARG A 107 -13.46 -4.03 -6.51
N PHE A 108 -12.19 -3.99 -6.89
CA PHE A 108 -11.38 -5.19 -7.07
C PHE A 108 -11.26 -6.02 -5.77
N ILE A 109 -11.02 -5.35 -4.64
CA ILE A 109 -10.97 -6.01 -3.33
C ILE A 109 -12.31 -6.69 -3.02
N ASP A 110 -13.44 -6.03 -3.31
CA ASP A 110 -14.77 -6.60 -3.07
C ASP A 110 -15.04 -7.82 -3.97
N GLU A 111 -14.64 -7.77 -5.24
CA GLU A 111 -14.75 -8.92 -6.15
C GLU A 111 -13.92 -10.11 -5.64
N MET A 112 -12.66 -9.88 -5.23
CA MET A 112 -11.80 -10.95 -4.73
C MET A 112 -12.28 -11.49 -3.39
N ARG A 113 -12.73 -10.62 -2.49
CA ARG A 113 -13.29 -11.01 -1.20
C ARG A 113 -14.54 -11.90 -1.36
N GLN A 114 -15.40 -11.58 -2.32
CA GLN A 114 -16.57 -12.39 -2.65
C GLN A 114 -16.16 -13.74 -3.28
N GLN A 115 -15.18 -13.73 -4.19
CA GLN A 115 -14.69 -14.95 -4.83
C GLN A 115 -14.11 -15.96 -3.84
N TYR A 116 -13.41 -15.48 -2.81
CA TYR A 116 -12.76 -16.32 -1.80
C TYR A 116 -13.57 -16.43 -0.49
N GLU A 117 -14.76 -15.85 -0.43
CA GLU A 117 -15.66 -15.86 0.74
C GLU A 117 -15.00 -15.34 2.03
N ILE A 118 -14.17 -14.27 1.92
CA ILE A 118 -13.41 -13.70 3.03
C ILE A 118 -14.18 -12.55 3.70
N ASP A 119 -14.27 -12.59 5.02
CA ASP A 119 -14.78 -11.49 5.83
C ASP A 119 -13.86 -10.26 5.79
N GLU A 120 -14.44 -9.05 5.87
CA GLU A 120 -13.69 -7.78 5.86
C GLU A 120 -12.54 -7.75 6.88
N LYS A 121 -12.77 -8.26 8.09
CA LYS A 121 -11.76 -8.31 9.17
C LYS A 121 -10.53 -9.16 8.88
N ASN A 122 -10.61 -10.02 7.86
CA ASN A 122 -9.55 -10.94 7.43
C ASN A 122 -8.91 -10.50 6.10
N VAL A 123 -9.27 -9.30 5.61
CA VAL A 123 -8.65 -8.66 4.45
C VAL A 123 -7.54 -7.72 4.93
N TYR A 124 -6.36 -7.82 4.34
CA TYR A 124 -5.23 -6.93 4.55
C TYR A 124 -4.78 -6.36 3.23
N ILE A 125 -4.30 -5.13 3.25
CA ILE A 125 -3.71 -4.49 2.07
C ILE A 125 -2.25 -4.18 2.38
N ALA A 126 -1.37 -4.55 1.48
CA ALA A 126 0.03 -4.18 1.53
C ALA A 126 0.42 -3.44 0.25
N GLY A 127 1.43 -2.60 0.32
CA GLY A 127 1.97 -1.97 -0.87
C GLY A 127 3.36 -1.41 -0.65
N PHE A 128 4.10 -1.29 -1.74
CA PHE A 128 5.44 -0.72 -1.74
C PHE A 128 5.48 0.60 -2.52
N SER A 129 6.14 1.62 -1.97
CA SER A 129 6.36 2.90 -2.65
C SER A 129 5.04 3.53 -3.11
N GLN A 130 4.82 3.73 -4.40
CA GLN A 130 3.53 4.20 -4.93
C GLN A 130 2.38 3.25 -4.59
N GLY A 131 2.63 1.93 -4.50
CA GLY A 131 1.67 0.94 -4.05
C GLY A 131 1.29 1.12 -2.58
N ALA A 132 2.23 1.57 -1.72
CA ALA A 132 1.94 1.89 -0.33
C ALA A 132 1.03 3.12 -0.20
N MET A 133 1.27 4.14 -1.01
CA MET A 133 0.41 5.34 -1.07
C MET A 133 -1.02 4.97 -1.52
N MET A 134 -1.13 4.10 -2.54
CA MET A 134 -2.39 3.52 -2.98
C MET A 134 -3.06 2.69 -1.87
N ALA A 135 -2.31 1.85 -1.16
CA ALA A 135 -2.82 1.03 -0.06
C ALA A 135 -3.44 1.90 1.04
N ILE A 136 -2.71 2.91 1.52
CA ILE A 136 -3.20 3.87 2.54
C ILE A 136 -4.50 4.53 2.07
N TYR A 137 -4.50 5.12 0.86
CA TYR A 137 -5.67 5.82 0.33
C TYR A 137 -6.87 4.89 0.20
N THR A 138 -6.66 3.69 -0.35
CA THR A 138 -7.69 2.67 -0.56
C THR A 138 -8.36 2.26 0.75
N VAL A 139 -7.57 1.93 1.78
CA VAL A 139 -8.14 1.43 3.04
C VAL A 139 -8.86 2.52 3.82
N LEU A 140 -8.39 3.76 3.74
CA LEU A 140 -9.00 4.88 4.45
C LEU A 140 -10.28 5.40 3.77
N SER A 141 -10.37 5.30 2.44
CA SER A 141 -11.59 5.65 1.67
C SER A 141 -12.61 4.52 1.58
N ARG A 142 -12.30 3.31 2.07
CA ARG A 142 -13.18 2.16 2.06
C ARG A 142 -14.35 2.34 3.04
N SER A 143 -15.55 1.89 2.66
CA SER A 143 -16.76 2.01 3.51
C SER A 143 -16.73 1.13 4.75
N LYS A 144 -15.96 0.03 4.74
CA LYS A 144 -15.85 -0.93 5.85
C LYS A 144 -14.41 -1.09 6.28
N LYS A 145 -14.21 -1.15 7.60
CA LYS A 145 -12.89 -1.42 8.19
C LYS A 145 -12.43 -2.84 7.87
N ILE A 146 -11.22 -2.96 7.36
CA ILE A 146 -10.53 -4.23 7.10
C ILE A 146 -9.56 -4.58 8.24
N GLY A 147 -8.88 -5.72 8.16
CA GLY A 147 -7.90 -6.20 9.15
C GLY A 147 -6.76 -5.22 9.39
N GLY A 148 -6.12 -4.72 8.34
CA GLY A 148 -5.01 -3.76 8.46
C GLY A 148 -4.39 -3.37 7.12
N CYS A 149 -3.45 -2.42 7.18
CA CYS A 149 -2.69 -1.94 6.03
C CYS A 149 -1.20 -1.89 6.34
N PHE A 150 -0.38 -2.42 5.44
CA PHE A 150 1.09 -2.36 5.51
C PHE A 150 1.62 -1.47 4.39
N ALA A 151 2.16 -0.33 4.79
CA ALA A 151 2.71 0.67 3.87
C ALA A 151 4.25 0.67 3.93
N LEU A 152 4.87 0.03 2.94
CA LEU A 152 6.32 -0.12 2.82
C LEU A 152 6.87 1.03 1.99
N SER A 153 7.74 1.86 2.58
CA SER A 153 8.38 3.02 1.94
C SER A 153 7.38 3.96 1.25
N GLY A 154 6.29 4.31 1.94
CA GLY A 154 5.21 5.17 1.43
C GLY A 154 5.05 6.47 2.19
N ILE A 155 4.20 7.36 1.67
CA ILE A 155 3.74 8.61 2.28
C ILE A 155 2.22 8.70 2.18
N VAL A 156 1.56 9.40 3.10
CA VAL A 156 0.16 9.83 2.93
C VAL A 156 0.09 10.83 1.77
N ALA A 157 -0.29 10.35 0.60
CA ALA A 157 -0.43 11.13 -0.62
C ALA A 157 -1.89 11.57 -0.83
N GLY A 158 -2.10 12.73 -1.46
CA GLY A 158 -3.44 13.26 -1.69
C GLY A 158 -4.19 13.62 -0.42
N LYS A 159 -3.50 14.12 0.61
CA LYS A 159 -4.02 14.35 1.97
C LYS A 159 -5.33 15.12 2.01
N ASP A 160 -5.46 16.17 1.19
CA ASP A 160 -6.64 17.03 1.20
C ASP A 160 -7.88 16.34 0.58
N CYS A 161 -7.67 15.52 -0.45
CA CYS A 161 -8.73 14.67 -1.00
C CYS A 161 -9.06 13.53 -0.06
N LEU A 162 -8.05 12.89 0.52
CA LEU A 162 -8.22 11.78 1.44
C LEU A 162 -8.99 12.18 2.70
N GLU A 163 -8.77 13.39 3.22
CA GLU A 163 -9.50 13.92 4.37
C GLU A 163 -11.02 13.98 4.08
N ARG A 164 -11.42 14.38 2.88
CA ARG A 164 -12.83 14.38 2.44
C ARG A 164 -13.39 12.98 2.20
N GLU A 165 -12.53 12.02 1.83
CA GLU A 165 -12.90 10.64 1.52
C GLU A 165 -12.72 9.67 2.69
N LEU A 166 -12.29 10.15 3.86
CA LEU A 166 -12.03 9.30 5.03
C LEU A 166 -13.33 8.65 5.53
N ARG A 167 -13.41 7.32 5.44
CA ARG A 167 -14.61 6.52 5.80
C ARG A 167 -14.33 5.41 6.79
N SER A 168 -13.11 4.88 6.83
CA SER A 168 -12.73 3.85 7.78
C SER A 168 -11.34 4.09 8.36
N LYS A 169 -11.07 3.46 9.52
CA LYS A 169 -9.82 3.63 10.27
C LYS A 169 -9.25 2.27 10.67
N PRO A 170 -8.77 1.47 9.71
CA PRO A 170 -8.02 0.26 10.03
C PRO A 170 -6.67 0.64 10.67
N LYS A 171 -6.04 -0.30 11.35
CA LYS A 171 -4.64 -0.11 11.81
C LYS A 171 -3.71 -0.04 10.60
N ILE A 172 -2.79 0.92 10.62
CA ILE A 172 -1.78 1.10 9.58
C ILE A 172 -0.39 0.86 10.16
N TYR A 173 0.37 0.01 9.49
CA TYR A 173 1.77 -0.24 9.77
C TYR A 173 2.60 0.51 8.72
N MET A 174 3.39 1.50 9.18
CA MET A 174 4.29 2.28 8.34
C MET A 174 5.71 1.74 8.49
N LEU A 175 6.25 1.12 7.43
CA LEU A 175 7.58 0.53 7.42
C LEU A 175 8.49 1.35 6.49
N HIS A 176 9.66 1.78 6.95
CA HIS A 176 10.50 2.68 6.16
C HIS A 176 11.99 2.54 6.47
N GLY A 177 12.82 2.47 5.43
CA GLY A 177 14.26 2.51 5.53
C GLY A 177 14.79 3.93 5.76
N LYS A 178 15.71 4.11 6.72
CA LYS A 178 16.29 5.43 7.01
C LYS A 178 17.15 5.99 5.88
N ASN A 179 17.66 5.12 4.99
CA ASN A 179 18.48 5.49 3.83
C ASN A 179 17.64 5.67 2.56
N ASP A 180 16.31 5.70 2.67
CA ASP A 180 15.43 5.91 1.51
C ASP A 180 15.49 7.37 1.02
N VAL A 181 16.02 7.55 -0.20
CA VAL A 181 16.11 8.84 -0.90
C VAL A 181 15.09 8.96 -2.03
N THR A 182 14.34 7.90 -2.33
CA THR A 182 13.31 7.86 -3.40
C THR A 182 11.97 8.36 -2.90
N VAL A 183 11.46 7.78 -1.80
CA VAL A 183 10.44 8.36 -0.94
C VAL A 183 11.16 8.78 0.32
N GLN A 184 11.59 10.03 0.36
CA GLN A 184 12.53 10.50 1.38
C GLN A 184 12.05 10.17 2.79
N TYR A 185 12.91 9.55 3.60
CA TYR A 185 12.62 9.11 4.97
C TYR A 185 11.96 10.19 5.83
N LYS A 186 12.34 11.48 5.63
CA LYS A 186 11.74 12.62 6.37
C LYS A 186 10.22 12.75 6.17
N THR A 187 9.63 12.08 5.16
CA THR A 187 8.17 12.08 4.93
C THR A 187 7.40 11.13 5.86
N LEU A 188 8.10 10.22 6.55
CA LEU A 188 7.50 9.23 7.43
C LEU A 188 6.84 9.90 8.65
N ASP A 189 7.52 10.85 9.28
CA ASP A 189 6.99 11.52 10.48
C ASP A 189 5.76 12.36 10.13
N PHE A 190 5.76 13.06 9.00
CA PHE A 190 4.57 13.74 8.48
C PHE A 190 3.39 12.75 8.32
N SER A 191 3.61 11.62 7.65
CA SER A 191 2.55 10.64 7.40
C SER A 191 1.99 10.05 8.69
N THR A 192 2.88 9.72 9.63
CA THR A 192 2.51 9.17 10.94
C THR A 192 1.70 10.18 11.76
N GLU A 193 2.11 11.43 11.75
CA GLU A 193 1.41 12.49 12.49
C GLU A 193 0.04 12.77 11.85
N TRP A 194 -0.05 12.86 10.52
CA TRP A 194 -1.33 13.02 9.83
C TRP A 194 -2.31 11.89 10.17
N LEU A 195 -1.86 10.63 10.13
CA LEU A 195 -2.69 9.47 10.49
C LEU A 195 -3.18 9.55 11.94
N ARG A 196 -2.30 9.91 12.87
CA ARG A 196 -2.62 10.03 14.28
C ARG A 196 -3.62 11.15 14.55
N GLN A 197 -3.47 12.32 13.92
CA GLN A 197 -4.40 13.45 14.02
C GLN A 197 -5.81 13.09 13.54
N HIS A 198 -5.93 12.15 12.57
CA HIS A 198 -7.21 11.64 12.09
C HIS A 198 -7.72 10.43 12.91
N GLY A 199 -7.09 10.10 14.03
CA GLY A 199 -7.51 9.01 14.93
C GLY A 199 -7.31 7.62 14.34
N ILE A 200 -6.29 7.45 13.49
CA ILE A 200 -5.92 6.17 12.88
C ILE A 200 -4.80 5.56 13.71
N GLU A 201 -5.03 4.35 14.24
CA GLU A 201 -4.01 3.59 14.94
C GLU A 201 -2.85 3.29 13.99
N THR A 202 -1.64 3.72 14.38
CA THR A 202 -0.46 3.61 13.52
C THR A 202 0.72 3.03 14.30
N GLU A 203 1.31 1.96 13.78
CA GLU A 203 2.57 1.38 14.24
C GLU A 203 3.67 1.70 13.22
N VAL A 204 4.83 2.17 13.70
CA VAL A 204 5.93 2.64 12.84
C VAL A 204 7.16 1.79 13.06
N VAL A 205 7.68 1.19 11.99
CA VAL A 205 8.93 0.44 11.99
C VAL A 205 9.96 1.16 11.13
N ARG A 206 11.13 1.41 11.73
CA ARG A 206 12.24 2.12 11.10
C ARG A 206 13.43 1.18 10.97
N TYR A 207 13.94 1.05 9.74
CA TYR A 207 15.09 0.18 9.44
C TYR A 207 16.34 1.03 9.19
N ASP A 208 17.36 0.89 10.05
CA ASP A 208 18.54 1.79 10.06
C ASP A 208 19.36 1.72 8.77
N ASN A 209 19.53 0.54 8.19
CA ASN A 209 20.42 0.31 7.04
C ASN A 209 19.68 -0.05 5.75
N MET A 210 18.38 0.29 5.65
CA MET A 210 17.55 -0.02 4.50
C MET A 210 17.33 1.21 3.64
N ALA A 211 17.45 1.05 2.32
CA ALA A 211 17.17 2.06 1.31
C ALA A 211 15.72 1.92 0.78
N HIS A 212 15.48 2.26 -0.51
CA HIS A 212 14.17 2.12 -1.16
C HIS A 212 13.99 0.72 -1.76
N GLU A 213 13.71 -0.24 -0.93
CA GLU A 213 13.59 -1.66 -1.28
C GLU A 213 12.54 -2.35 -0.42
N ILE A 214 12.17 -3.58 -0.78
CA ILE A 214 11.39 -4.48 0.07
C ILE A 214 12.36 -5.52 0.63
N SER A 215 12.39 -5.68 1.95
CA SER A 215 13.24 -6.65 2.62
C SER A 215 12.44 -7.86 3.14
N ASN A 216 13.10 -9.01 3.26
CA ASN A 216 12.47 -10.19 3.86
C ASN A 216 12.00 -9.92 5.30
N VAL A 217 12.72 -9.08 6.05
CA VAL A 217 12.36 -8.72 7.44
C VAL A 217 11.01 -7.97 7.48
N GLU A 218 10.70 -7.15 6.47
CA GLU A 218 9.38 -6.51 6.37
C GLU A 218 8.29 -7.53 6.08
N ILE A 219 8.55 -8.51 5.21
CA ILE A 219 7.59 -9.57 4.89
C ILE A 219 7.32 -10.47 6.11
N GLU A 220 8.38 -10.80 6.87
CA GLU A 220 8.26 -11.53 8.13
C GLU A 220 7.46 -10.73 9.16
N PHE A 221 7.74 -9.45 9.34
CA PHE A 221 6.97 -8.56 10.20
C PHE A 221 5.48 -8.52 9.83
N MET A 222 5.17 -8.41 8.54
CA MET A 222 3.78 -8.44 8.04
C MET A 222 3.09 -9.76 8.44
N ALA A 223 3.77 -10.89 8.21
CA ALA A 223 3.23 -12.20 8.53
C ALA A 223 2.97 -12.36 10.03
N ASP A 224 3.89 -11.90 10.88
CA ASP A 224 3.77 -11.97 12.33
C ASP A 224 2.56 -11.14 12.80
N LYS A 225 2.41 -9.90 12.33
CA LYS A 225 1.27 -9.04 12.71
C LYS A 225 -0.07 -9.62 12.26
N ILE A 226 -0.16 -10.16 11.06
CA ILE A 226 -1.37 -10.82 10.55
C ILE A 226 -1.72 -12.05 11.38
N ASN A 227 -0.72 -12.83 11.83
CA ASN A 227 -0.93 -14.00 12.70
C ASN A 227 -1.31 -13.60 14.13
N GLU A 228 -0.74 -12.52 14.69
CA GLU A 228 -1.10 -11.97 16.00
C GLU A 228 -2.56 -11.53 16.03
N ASP A 229 -3.01 -10.76 15.03
CA ASP A 229 -4.40 -10.32 14.89
C ASP A 229 -5.41 -11.48 14.88
N SER A 230 -4.99 -12.64 14.39
CA SER A 230 -5.85 -13.83 14.32
C SER A 230 -6.04 -14.48 15.69
N LYS A 231 -5.02 -14.44 16.56
CA LYS A 231 -5.08 -15.00 17.92
C LYS A 231 -5.95 -14.18 18.85
N LEU A 232 -6.06 -12.86 18.61
CA LEU A 232 -6.87 -11.93 19.40
C LEU A 232 -8.37 -12.00 19.06
N LYS A 233 -8.73 -12.68 17.96
CA LYS A 233 -10.12 -12.79 17.45
C LYS A 233 -10.78 -14.15 17.78
N LEU A 234 -10.05 -15.06 18.44
CA LEU A 234 -10.53 -16.35 18.97
C LEU A 234 -10.87 -16.20 20.45
#